data_4d0281592814e6823ff929bb396f07e6
#
_entry.id   4d0281592814e6823ff929bb396f07e6
#
_cell.length_a   1.000
_cell.length_b   1.000
_cell.length_c   1.000
_cell.angle_alpha   90.00
_cell.angle_beta   90.00
_cell.angle_gamma   90.00
#
_symmetry.space_group_name_H-M   'P 1'
#
loop_
_entity.id
_entity.type
_entity.pdbx_description
1 polymer ?
#
loop_
_entity_poly.entity_id
_entity_poly.type
_entity_poly.pdbx_seq_one_letter_code
_entity_poly.pdbx_strand_id
1 'polypeptide(L)'
;MPAANPAADMVATNAEAEARRSSSGRWLDAIAVGVLAGSLAGWAGSWHWLLDLTTHFRWYWLVLSLGGLIACLRWRRPAAVACLALAALANTRDLLPYWLPRAAPTPAMVDRDDRRVFVISMNVHRVNDDATAAVAYLRDRRPDVVAVLEVDADWAAALDSLAEEFPHRVIRPRPDNFGIALLSRWPLDDVELVAFSETGFPSIVATVRRPAGDFRFIATHPYPPFNARCTDQLVTHLDGVAEVAAASSLPCLVAGDFNATPWSRPFRQLVATSGLVDSALGRGVQATYHAHLPAPRIPIDHVLVPPEASVLRREVGPDIGSDHFPIEAEITLPK
;
A
#
# COMPACT_ATOMS: atom_id res chain seq x y z
N MET A 1 -48.30 14.97 54.94
CA MET A 1 -47.40 14.68 53.85
C MET A 1 -45.97 14.93 54.35
N PRO A 2 -45.04 13.96 54.34
CA PRO A 2 -43.68 14.22 54.72
C PRO A 2 -43.02 15.15 53.68
N ALA A 3 -42.38 16.21 54.16
CA ALA A 3 -41.65 17.15 53.30
C ALA A 3 -40.45 16.46 52.62
N ALA A 4 -40.35 16.61 51.30
CA ALA A 4 -39.21 16.14 50.55
C ALA A 4 -37.93 16.75 51.14
N ASN A 5 -36.90 15.95 51.41
CA ASN A 5 -35.64 16.38 51.92
C ASN A 5 -34.69 16.72 50.73
N PRO A 6 -34.54 18.02 50.41
CA PRO A 6 -33.77 18.43 49.22
C PRO A 6 -32.28 18.05 49.31
N ALA A 7 -31.75 17.82 50.52
CA ALA A 7 -30.37 17.37 50.70
C ALA A 7 -30.21 15.90 50.35
N ALA A 8 -31.21 15.03 50.59
CA ALA A 8 -31.18 13.62 50.20
C ALA A 8 -31.27 13.46 48.69
N ASP A 9 -32.08 14.24 48.00
CA ASP A 9 -32.23 14.23 46.55
C ASP A 9 -30.94 14.73 45.86
N MET A 10 -30.27 15.73 46.42
CA MET A 10 -29.00 16.22 45.88
C MET A 10 -27.85 15.22 46.06
N VAL A 11 -27.82 14.45 47.16
CA VAL A 11 -26.86 13.37 47.37
C VAL A 11 -27.11 12.21 46.42
N ALA A 12 -28.39 11.83 46.20
CA ALA A 12 -28.75 10.77 45.26
C ALA A 12 -28.39 11.14 43.80
N THR A 13 -28.67 12.38 43.39
CA THR A 13 -28.30 12.87 42.03
C THR A 13 -26.79 12.96 41.83
N ASN A 14 -26.02 13.32 42.84
CA ASN A 14 -24.56 13.31 42.76
C ASN A 14 -23.99 11.88 42.70
N ALA A 15 -24.52 10.94 43.47
CA ALA A 15 -24.12 9.54 43.45
C ALA A 15 -24.43 8.87 42.09
N GLU A 16 -25.57 9.16 41.50
CA GLU A 16 -25.92 8.70 40.15
C GLU A 16 -25.01 9.32 39.08
N ALA A 17 -24.69 10.60 39.19
CA ALA A 17 -23.75 11.27 38.27
C ALA A 17 -22.34 10.74 38.42
N GLU A 18 -21.86 10.39 39.59
CA GLU A 18 -20.58 9.73 39.84
C GLU A 18 -20.56 8.32 39.33
N ALA A 19 -21.65 7.53 39.51
CA ALA A 19 -21.77 6.19 38.98
C ALA A 19 -21.77 6.16 37.43
N ARG A 20 -22.47 7.10 36.78
CA ARG A 20 -22.44 7.28 35.32
C ARG A 20 -21.06 7.72 34.84
N ARG A 21 -20.37 8.62 35.54
CA ARG A 21 -18.98 9.01 35.23
C ARG A 21 -18.00 7.84 35.39
N SER A 22 -18.19 7.00 36.39
CA SER A 22 -17.38 5.81 36.62
C SER A 22 -17.59 4.72 35.53
N SER A 23 -18.83 4.51 35.11
CA SER A 23 -19.12 3.52 34.08
C SER A 23 -18.65 3.96 32.69
N SER A 24 -18.92 5.19 32.28
CA SER A 24 -18.42 5.74 31.02
C SER A 24 -16.88 5.81 30.99
N GLY A 25 -16.24 6.05 32.12
CA GLY A 25 -14.79 6.05 32.25
C GLY A 25 -14.15 4.68 31.99
N ARG A 26 -14.77 3.59 32.41
CA ARG A 26 -14.25 2.21 32.18
C ARG A 26 -14.28 1.82 30.69
N TRP A 27 -15.28 2.27 29.92
CA TRP A 27 -15.33 2.04 28.50
C TRP A 27 -14.19 2.74 27.75
N LEU A 28 -13.85 3.97 28.17
CA LEU A 28 -12.72 4.69 27.58
C LEU A 28 -11.39 3.99 27.86
N ASP A 29 -11.19 3.47 29.06
CA ASP A 29 -9.98 2.71 29.38
C ASP A 29 -9.91 1.42 28.55
N ALA A 30 -11.02 0.69 28.40
CA ALA A 30 -11.08 -0.53 27.59
C ALA A 30 -10.78 -0.23 26.10
N ILE A 31 -11.36 0.84 25.56
CA ILE A 31 -11.10 1.29 24.18
C ILE A 31 -9.62 1.67 24.02
N ALA A 32 -9.06 2.42 24.97
CA ALA A 32 -7.65 2.82 24.91
C ALA A 32 -6.69 1.61 24.92
N VAL A 33 -6.98 0.60 25.76
CA VAL A 33 -6.24 -0.65 25.78
C VAL A 33 -6.39 -1.41 24.46
N GLY A 34 -7.61 -1.47 23.90
CA GLY A 34 -7.87 -2.12 22.59
C GLY A 34 -7.11 -1.44 21.45
N VAL A 35 -7.09 -0.09 21.41
CA VAL A 35 -6.33 0.69 20.42
C VAL A 35 -4.83 0.44 20.56
N LEU A 36 -4.31 0.40 21.80
CA LEU A 36 -2.90 0.08 22.05
C LEU A 36 -2.58 -1.35 21.59
N ALA A 37 -3.41 -2.31 21.98
CA ALA A 37 -3.22 -3.71 21.59
C ALA A 37 -3.22 -3.89 20.07
N GLY A 38 -4.19 -3.30 19.35
CA GLY A 38 -4.24 -3.31 17.90
C GLY A 38 -3.03 -2.63 17.24
N SER A 39 -2.56 -1.51 17.82
CA SER A 39 -1.37 -0.81 17.33
C SER A 39 -0.08 -1.63 17.50
N LEU A 40 0.04 -2.41 18.58
CA LEU A 40 1.25 -3.21 18.86
C LEU A 40 1.18 -4.62 18.25
N ALA A 41 -0.01 -5.16 17.99
CA ALA A 41 -0.23 -6.51 17.51
C ALA A 41 0.59 -6.82 16.23
N GLY A 42 0.70 -5.86 15.31
CA GLY A 42 1.46 -6.03 14.08
C GLY A 42 2.95 -6.30 14.27
N TRP A 43 3.54 -5.92 15.42
CA TRP A 43 4.94 -6.27 15.72
C TRP A 43 5.12 -7.75 16.05
N ALA A 44 4.03 -8.42 16.42
CA ALA A 44 3.96 -9.87 16.61
C ALA A 44 3.41 -10.61 15.36
N GLY A 45 3.38 -9.98 14.21
CA GLY A 45 2.87 -10.52 12.94
C GLY A 45 3.60 -11.79 12.46
N SER A 46 4.82 -12.03 12.94
CA SER A 46 5.54 -13.29 12.69
C SER A 46 4.93 -14.49 13.41
N TRP A 47 4.15 -14.29 14.47
CA TRP A 47 3.54 -15.36 15.24
C TRP A 47 2.20 -15.82 14.67
N HIS A 48 1.45 -14.85 14.12
CA HIS A 48 0.12 -15.13 13.56
C HIS A 48 -0.30 -14.08 12.54
N TRP A 49 -0.81 -14.53 11.40
CA TRP A 49 -1.22 -13.68 10.28
C TRP A 49 -2.24 -12.58 10.63
N LEU A 50 -3.22 -12.87 11.54
CA LEU A 50 -4.19 -11.87 12.01
C LEU A 50 -3.53 -10.69 12.72
N LEU A 51 -2.41 -10.92 13.40
CA LEU A 51 -1.66 -9.86 14.06
C LEU A 51 -0.99 -8.95 13.02
N ASP A 52 -0.47 -9.52 11.93
CA ASP A 52 0.10 -8.73 10.83
C ASP A 52 -0.97 -7.89 10.11
N LEU A 53 -2.19 -8.41 9.94
CA LEU A 53 -3.28 -7.66 9.32
C LEU A 53 -3.60 -6.34 10.05
N THR A 54 -3.33 -6.23 11.34
CA THR A 54 -3.54 -4.96 12.07
C THR A 54 -2.64 -3.84 11.55
N THR A 55 -1.52 -4.18 10.91
CA THR A 55 -0.59 -3.20 10.31
C THR A 55 -1.20 -2.46 9.15
N HIS A 56 -2.11 -3.07 8.40
CA HIS A 56 -2.77 -2.44 7.25
C HIS A 56 -3.53 -1.16 7.64
N PHE A 57 -3.88 -1.03 8.93
CA PHE A 57 -4.68 0.07 9.46
C PHE A 57 -3.87 1.08 10.29
N ARG A 58 -2.53 1.20 10.11
CA ARG A 58 -1.64 2.10 10.88
C ARG A 58 -2.14 3.54 10.94
N TRP A 59 -2.60 4.08 9.80
CA TRP A 59 -3.15 5.42 9.75
C TRP A 59 -4.40 5.56 10.64
N TYR A 60 -5.28 4.58 10.59
CA TYR A 60 -6.54 4.58 11.37
C TYR A 60 -6.26 4.42 12.86
N TRP A 61 -5.31 3.56 13.23
CA TRP A 61 -4.87 3.46 14.62
C TRP A 61 -4.30 4.77 15.14
N LEU A 62 -3.54 5.52 14.33
CA LEU A 62 -3.03 6.82 14.70
C LEU A 62 -4.16 7.83 14.90
N VAL A 63 -5.12 7.93 13.98
CA VAL A 63 -6.27 8.83 14.08
C VAL A 63 -7.11 8.53 15.33
N LEU A 64 -7.40 7.24 15.58
CA LEU A 64 -8.11 6.81 16.78
C LEU A 64 -7.34 7.12 18.05
N SER A 65 -6.02 6.94 18.05
CA SER A 65 -5.16 7.27 19.20
C SER A 65 -5.20 8.76 19.50
N LEU A 66 -5.06 9.62 18.51
CA LEU A 66 -5.06 11.08 18.69
C LEU A 66 -6.43 11.61 19.12
N GLY A 67 -7.50 11.15 18.48
CA GLY A 67 -8.86 11.53 18.87
C GLY A 67 -9.24 11.07 20.27
N GLY A 68 -8.90 9.81 20.60
CA GLY A 68 -9.09 9.26 21.93
C GLY A 68 -8.26 9.97 23.00
N LEU A 69 -7.03 10.38 22.66
CA LEU A 69 -6.14 11.13 23.55
C LEU A 69 -6.79 12.45 23.98
N ILE A 70 -7.33 13.21 23.03
CA ILE A 70 -8.04 14.47 23.30
C ILE A 70 -9.21 14.23 24.26
N ALA A 71 -10.03 13.20 24.00
CA ALA A 71 -11.16 12.83 24.83
C ALA A 71 -10.72 12.45 26.26
N CYS A 72 -9.71 11.57 26.38
CA CYS A 72 -9.24 11.09 27.68
C CYS A 72 -8.54 12.18 28.52
N LEU A 73 -7.87 13.14 27.89
CA LEU A 73 -7.36 14.34 28.56
C LEU A 73 -8.50 15.20 29.14
N ARG A 74 -9.57 15.40 28.35
CA ARG A 74 -10.76 16.17 28.76
C ARG A 74 -11.47 15.53 29.97
N TRP A 75 -11.44 14.21 30.05
CA TRP A 75 -12.09 13.45 31.12
C TRP A 75 -11.12 12.97 32.22
N ARG A 76 -9.87 13.46 32.21
CA ARG A 76 -8.84 13.18 33.22
C ARG A 76 -8.61 11.69 33.47
N ARG A 77 -8.41 10.90 32.38
CA ARG A 77 -8.16 9.45 32.42
C ARG A 77 -6.67 9.14 32.16
N PRO A 78 -5.79 9.23 33.18
CA PRO A 78 -4.33 9.18 32.99
C PRO A 78 -3.85 7.83 32.39
N ALA A 79 -4.44 6.72 32.78
CA ALA A 79 -4.08 5.39 32.23
C ALA A 79 -4.44 5.27 30.74
N ALA A 80 -5.66 5.70 30.35
CA ALA A 80 -6.07 5.74 28.95
C ALA A 80 -5.21 6.70 28.13
N VAL A 81 -4.86 7.87 28.68
CA VAL A 81 -3.94 8.83 28.07
C VAL A 81 -2.59 8.17 27.80
N ALA A 82 -2.01 7.46 28.76
CA ALA A 82 -0.74 6.75 28.57
C ALA A 82 -0.82 5.67 27.47
N CYS A 83 -1.88 4.85 27.47
CA CYS A 83 -2.09 3.84 26.42
C CYS A 83 -2.19 4.47 25.03
N LEU A 84 -3.00 5.52 24.87
CA LEU A 84 -3.21 6.18 23.59
C LEU A 84 -1.97 6.94 23.12
N ALA A 85 -1.21 7.55 24.03
CA ALA A 85 0.07 8.18 23.70
C ALA A 85 1.09 7.16 23.18
N LEU A 86 1.20 5.99 23.82
CA LEU A 86 2.05 4.89 23.35
C LEU A 86 1.59 4.37 21.99
N ALA A 87 0.29 4.19 21.79
CA ALA A 87 -0.28 3.77 20.50
C ALA A 87 0.03 4.83 19.41
N ALA A 88 -0.17 6.11 19.70
CA ALA A 88 0.15 7.20 18.77
C ALA A 88 1.64 7.20 18.40
N LEU A 89 2.53 7.03 19.37
CA LEU A 89 3.98 6.97 19.14
C LEU A 89 4.35 5.76 18.25
N ALA A 90 3.79 4.58 18.55
CA ALA A 90 4.04 3.37 17.78
C ALA A 90 3.62 3.52 16.31
N ASN A 91 2.42 4.04 16.05
CA ASN A 91 1.94 4.26 14.69
C ASN A 91 2.69 5.40 13.98
N THR A 92 3.01 6.48 14.69
CA THR A 92 3.82 7.59 14.13
C THR A 92 5.19 7.10 13.67
N ARG A 93 5.86 6.24 14.45
CA ARG A 93 7.14 5.65 14.05
C ARG A 93 7.09 4.98 12.68
N ASP A 94 6.05 4.19 12.42
CA ASP A 94 5.90 3.45 11.17
C ASP A 94 5.46 4.37 10.00
N LEU A 95 4.67 5.41 10.28
CA LEU A 95 4.15 6.36 9.29
C LEU A 95 5.12 7.51 8.98
N LEU A 96 5.97 7.89 9.93
CA LEU A 96 6.84 9.05 9.83
C LEU A 96 7.75 9.08 8.59
N PRO A 97 8.35 7.94 8.15
CA PRO A 97 9.17 7.92 6.94
C PRO A 97 8.41 8.33 5.67
N TYR A 98 7.08 8.17 5.65
CA TYR A 98 6.24 8.56 4.52
C TYR A 98 5.92 10.07 4.52
N TRP A 99 6.01 10.74 5.66
CA TRP A 99 5.75 12.19 5.78
C TRP A 99 6.99 13.06 5.82
N LEU A 100 8.12 12.49 6.25
CA LEU A 100 9.37 13.24 6.26
C LEU A 100 9.88 13.40 4.82
N PRO A 101 9.98 14.63 4.31
CA PRO A 101 10.50 14.86 2.96
C PRO A 101 11.88 14.21 2.80
N ARG A 102 12.05 13.43 1.74
CA ARG A 102 13.38 12.98 1.32
C ARG A 102 14.09 14.13 0.62
N ALA A 103 15.41 14.08 0.62
CA ALA A 103 16.22 15.06 -0.09
C ALA A 103 15.71 15.20 -1.53
N ALA A 104 15.44 16.43 -1.93
CA ALA A 104 15.04 16.72 -3.29
C ALA A 104 16.14 16.25 -4.26
N PRO A 105 15.77 15.67 -5.42
CA PRO A 105 16.73 15.36 -6.46
C PRO A 105 17.57 16.61 -6.78
N THR A 106 18.86 16.44 -6.93
CA THR A 106 19.73 17.57 -7.33
C THR A 106 19.35 18.03 -8.76
N PRO A 107 19.57 19.29 -9.13
CA PRO A 107 19.34 19.76 -10.49
C PRO A 107 20.00 18.86 -11.55
N ALA A 108 21.21 18.38 -11.28
CA ALA A 108 21.91 17.45 -12.16
C ALA A 108 21.23 16.07 -12.31
N MET A 109 20.35 15.68 -11.41
CA MET A 109 19.51 14.46 -11.53
C MET A 109 18.21 14.75 -12.29
N VAL A 110 17.69 15.95 -12.14
CA VAL A 110 16.46 16.41 -12.85
C VAL A 110 16.74 16.66 -14.32
N ASP A 111 17.92 17.23 -14.67
CA ASP A 111 18.33 17.55 -16.06
C ASP A 111 18.69 16.32 -16.92
N ARG A 112 18.63 15.11 -16.35
CA ARG A 112 18.89 13.86 -17.11
C ARG A 112 17.60 13.28 -17.65
N ASP A 113 16.99 13.98 -18.56
CA ASP A 113 15.74 13.57 -19.23
C ASP A 113 15.88 12.20 -19.91
N ASP A 114 17.08 11.89 -20.42
CA ASP A 114 17.43 10.62 -21.04
C ASP A 114 17.31 9.41 -20.09
N ARG A 115 17.39 9.62 -18.77
CA ARG A 115 17.33 8.56 -17.74
C ARG A 115 16.01 8.45 -17.02
N ARG A 116 15.07 9.31 -17.35
CA ARG A 116 13.73 9.23 -16.76
C ARG A 116 13.00 7.99 -17.25
N VAL A 117 12.25 7.42 -16.35
CA VAL A 117 11.29 6.34 -16.61
C VAL A 117 9.99 6.72 -15.92
N PHE A 118 8.94 6.80 -16.69
CA PHE A 118 7.59 7.00 -16.17
C PHE A 118 6.85 5.68 -16.12
N VAL A 119 6.57 5.20 -14.92
CA VAL A 119 5.89 3.94 -14.63
C VAL A 119 4.48 4.20 -14.16
N ILE A 120 3.52 3.44 -14.70
CA ILE A 120 2.18 3.30 -14.12
C ILE A 120 1.99 1.84 -13.69
N SER A 121 1.46 1.64 -12.49
CA SER A 121 0.92 0.36 -12.03
C SER A 121 -0.55 0.51 -11.75
N MET A 122 -1.39 -0.38 -12.27
CA MET A 122 -2.82 -0.36 -12.06
C MET A 122 -3.42 -1.77 -11.98
N ASN A 123 -4.20 -2.01 -10.95
CA ASN A 123 -5.14 -3.11 -10.88
C ASN A 123 -6.44 -2.63 -11.54
N VAL A 124 -6.89 -3.30 -12.60
CA VAL A 124 -8.05 -2.87 -13.39
C VAL A 124 -9.37 -3.42 -12.86
N HIS A 125 -9.29 -4.29 -11.87
CA HIS A 125 -10.43 -5.03 -11.31
C HIS A 125 -11.18 -5.80 -12.40
N ARG A 126 -10.88 -7.07 -12.54
CA ARG A 126 -11.39 -7.95 -13.60
C ARG A 126 -12.90 -7.83 -13.86
N VAL A 127 -13.71 -7.56 -12.83
CA VAL A 127 -15.17 -7.38 -13.00
C VAL A 127 -15.58 -5.99 -13.48
N ASN A 128 -14.64 -5.06 -13.62
CA ASN A 128 -14.86 -3.80 -14.31
C ASN A 128 -14.87 -4.07 -15.84
N ASP A 129 -16.02 -3.95 -16.46
CA ASP A 129 -16.26 -4.25 -17.88
C ASP A 129 -16.05 -3.03 -18.80
N ASP A 130 -15.72 -1.85 -18.23
CA ASP A 130 -15.46 -0.63 -18.99
C ASP A 130 -13.97 -0.21 -18.95
N ALA A 131 -13.23 -0.61 -19.96
CA ALA A 131 -11.82 -0.23 -20.10
C ALA A 131 -11.61 1.20 -20.64
N THR A 132 -12.66 1.92 -21.00
CA THR A 132 -12.57 3.22 -21.71
C THR A 132 -11.76 4.24 -20.93
N ALA A 133 -12.05 4.39 -19.63
CA ALA A 133 -11.36 5.34 -18.77
C ALA A 133 -9.86 4.99 -18.61
N ALA A 134 -9.53 3.73 -18.42
CA ALA A 134 -8.15 3.26 -18.27
C ALA A 134 -7.34 3.42 -19.57
N VAL A 135 -7.91 3.09 -20.72
CA VAL A 135 -7.28 3.26 -22.04
C VAL A 135 -7.06 4.74 -22.33
N ALA A 136 -8.07 5.60 -22.10
CA ALA A 136 -7.95 7.05 -22.28
C ALA A 136 -6.88 7.64 -21.36
N TYR A 137 -6.84 7.20 -20.09
CA TYR A 137 -5.83 7.60 -19.12
C TYR A 137 -4.41 7.25 -19.58
N LEU A 138 -4.16 6.03 -20.05
CA LEU A 138 -2.85 5.64 -20.56
C LEU A 138 -2.44 6.43 -21.81
N ARG A 139 -3.37 6.72 -22.73
CA ARG A 139 -3.13 7.57 -23.91
C ARG A 139 -2.77 9.00 -23.55
N ASP A 140 -3.45 9.58 -22.54
CA ASP A 140 -3.18 10.94 -22.07
C ASP A 140 -1.84 11.02 -21.34
N ARG A 141 -1.59 10.11 -20.39
CA ARG A 141 -0.39 10.13 -19.53
C ARG A 141 0.88 9.71 -20.25
N ARG A 142 0.80 8.84 -21.24
CA ARG A 142 1.92 8.33 -22.06
C ARG A 142 3.08 7.80 -21.22
N PRO A 143 2.85 6.88 -20.27
CA PRO A 143 3.92 6.29 -19.50
C PRO A 143 4.88 5.49 -20.39
N ASP A 144 6.09 5.24 -19.89
CA ASP A 144 7.08 4.45 -20.61
C ASP A 144 6.85 2.94 -20.40
N VAL A 145 6.44 2.56 -19.17
CA VAL A 145 6.16 1.18 -18.79
C VAL A 145 4.91 1.11 -17.94
N VAL A 146 4.05 0.13 -18.19
CA VAL A 146 2.80 -0.09 -17.45
C VAL A 146 2.71 -1.53 -16.99
N ALA A 147 2.51 -1.73 -15.68
CA ALA A 147 2.06 -3.00 -15.11
C ALA A 147 0.54 -2.96 -14.96
N VAL A 148 -0.17 -3.91 -15.57
CA VAL A 148 -1.62 -4.04 -15.49
C VAL A 148 -1.96 -5.37 -14.86
N LEU A 149 -2.82 -5.35 -13.84
CA LEU A 149 -3.18 -6.50 -13.02
C LEU A 149 -4.67 -6.76 -13.14
N GLU A 150 -5.07 -8.02 -12.92
CA GLU A 150 -6.43 -8.53 -13.08
C GLU A 150 -6.94 -8.51 -14.54
N VAL A 151 -6.05 -8.81 -15.47
CA VAL A 151 -6.33 -8.81 -16.90
C VAL A 151 -7.05 -10.10 -17.32
N ASP A 152 -8.28 -10.01 -17.76
CA ASP A 152 -8.99 -11.09 -18.45
C ASP A 152 -8.94 -10.95 -19.97
N ALA A 153 -9.75 -11.72 -20.69
CA ALA A 153 -9.77 -11.69 -22.15
C ALA A 153 -10.27 -10.35 -22.73
N ASP A 154 -11.24 -9.72 -22.10
CA ASP A 154 -11.81 -8.45 -22.54
C ASP A 154 -10.83 -7.31 -22.29
N TRP A 155 -10.19 -7.30 -21.13
CA TRP A 155 -9.10 -6.40 -20.82
C TRP A 155 -7.90 -6.59 -21.75
N ALA A 156 -7.54 -7.84 -22.09
CA ALA A 156 -6.47 -8.10 -23.06
C ALA A 156 -6.78 -7.47 -24.42
N ALA A 157 -8.01 -7.61 -24.91
CA ALA A 157 -8.46 -6.99 -26.17
C ALA A 157 -8.43 -5.45 -26.09
N ALA A 158 -8.83 -4.87 -24.95
CA ALA A 158 -8.76 -3.42 -24.72
C ALA A 158 -7.31 -2.92 -24.72
N LEU A 159 -6.39 -3.63 -24.06
CA LEU A 159 -4.95 -3.30 -24.05
C LEU A 159 -4.28 -3.45 -25.41
N ASP A 160 -4.76 -4.36 -26.27
CA ASP A 160 -4.27 -4.48 -27.64
C ASP A 160 -4.57 -3.24 -28.50
N SER A 161 -5.61 -2.45 -28.14
CA SER A 161 -5.88 -1.17 -28.79
C SER A 161 -4.79 -0.10 -28.56
N LEU A 162 -3.87 -0.34 -27.62
CA LEU A 162 -2.73 0.52 -27.29
C LEU A 162 -1.43 0.07 -27.98
N ALA A 163 -1.53 -0.72 -29.05
CA ALA A 163 -0.37 -1.29 -29.77
C ALA A 163 0.58 -0.25 -30.35
N GLU A 164 0.06 0.91 -30.77
CA GLU A 164 0.87 2.00 -31.30
C GLU A 164 1.64 2.74 -30.20
N GLU A 165 1.00 2.94 -29.04
CA GLU A 165 1.62 3.61 -27.89
C GLU A 165 2.63 2.71 -27.17
N PHE A 166 2.33 1.40 -27.09
CA PHE A 166 3.16 0.38 -26.44
C PHE A 166 3.44 -0.78 -27.41
N PRO A 167 4.40 -0.64 -28.31
CA PRO A 167 4.71 -1.67 -29.31
C PRO A 167 5.24 -2.98 -28.73
N HIS A 168 5.77 -2.93 -27.50
CA HIS A 168 6.32 -4.10 -26.81
C HIS A 168 5.41 -4.48 -25.63
N ARG A 169 4.76 -5.64 -25.73
CA ARG A 169 3.74 -6.05 -24.76
C ARG A 169 3.86 -7.53 -24.42
N VAL A 170 3.63 -7.83 -23.15
CA VAL A 170 3.42 -9.19 -22.65
C VAL A 170 2.07 -9.21 -21.95
N ILE A 171 1.07 -9.83 -22.55
CA ILE A 171 -0.29 -9.91 -21.99
C ILE A 171 -0.59 -11.39 -21.69
N ARG A 172 -0.99 -11.68 -20.48
CA ARG A 172 -1.33 -13.02 -19.97
C ARG A 172 -2.68 -12.98 -19.28
N PRO A 173 -3.77 -13.02 -20.09
CA PRO A 173 -5.12 -12.97 -19.53
C PRO A 173 -5.45 -14.27 -18.79
N ARG A 174 -6.26 -14.14 -17.74
CA ARG A 174 -6.76 -15.27 -16.96
C ARG A 174 -8.24 -15.07 -16.62
N PRO A 175 -9.02 -16.14 -16.46
CA PRO A 175 -10.42 -16.04 -16.05
C PRO A 175 -10.60 -15.74 -14.56
N ASP A 176 -9.52 -15.76 -13.79
CA ASP A 176 -9.46 -15.35 -12.38
C ASP A 176 -8.80 -13.96 -12.23
N ASN A 177 -8.68 -13.47 -11.00
CA ASN A 177 -8.13 -12.15 -10.70
C ASN A 177 -6.59 -12.05 -10.86
N PHE A 178 -5.92 -13.03 -11.46
CA PHE A 178 -4.45 -13.09 -11.51
C PHE A 178 -3.89 -13.04 -12.93
N GLY A 179 -4.69 -12.56 -13.90
CA GLY A 179 -4.15 -12.18 -15.20
C GLY A 179 -3.31 -10.91 -15.09
N ILE A 180 -2.27 -10.81 -15.91
CA ILE A 180 -1.26 -9.76 -15.78
C ILE A 180 -0.77 -9.31 -17.17
N ALA A 181 -0.44 -8.03 -17.30
CA ALA A 181 0.22 -7.51 -18.49
C ALA A 181 1.34 -6.54 -18.13
N LEU A 182 2.34 -6.52 -18.99
CA LEU A 182 3.42 -5.54 -19.01
C LEU A 182 3.42 -4.87 -20.40
N LEU A 183 3.20 -3.56 -20.44
CA LEU A 183 3.24 -2.76 -21.64
C LEU A 183 4.48 -1.87 -21.60
N SER A 184 5.19 -1.71 -22.72
CA SER A 184 6.40 -0.91 -22.78
C SER A 184 6.52 -0.17 -24.11
N ARG A 185 7.01 1.05 -24.06
CA ARG A 185 7.44 1.83 -25.24
C ARG A 185 8.79 1.34 -25.76
N TRP A 186 9.56 0.65 -24.93
CA TRP A 186 10.88 0.12 -25.25
C TRP A 186 10.86 -1.40 -25.39
N PRO A 187 11.80 -1.99 -26.12
CA PRO A 187 11.90 -3.44 -26.27
C PRO A 187 11.97 -4.17 -24.92
N LEU A 188 11.31 -5.31 -24.88
CA LEU A 188 11.30 -6.22 -23.73
C LEU A 188 12.09 -7.48 -24.12
N ASP A 189 13.21 -7.71 -23.43
CA ASP A 189 14.05 -8.88 -23.58
C ASP A 189 14.00 -9.75 -22.32
N ASP A 190 14.50 -10.97 -22.41
CA ASP A 190 14.59 -11.95 -21.31
C ASP A 190 13.27 -12.05 -20.51
N VAL A 191 12.17 -12.13 -21.27
CA VAL A 191 10.82 -12.17 -20.68
C VAL A 191 10.55 -13.54 -20.10
N GLU A 192 10.28 -13.57 -18.80
CA GLU A 192 9.94 -14.77 -18.06
C GLU A 192 8.58 -14.58 -17.35
N LEU A 193 7.78 -15.65 -17.36
CA LEU A 193 6.59 -15.76 -16.51
C LEU A 193 6.94 -16.66 -15.33
N VAL A 194 7.02 -16.07 -14.16
CA VAL A 194 7.45 -16.76 -12.95
C VAL A 194 6.30 -16.88 -11.97
N ALA A 195 6.04 -18.10 -11.52
CA ALA A 195 5.15 -18.36 -10.39
C ALA A 195 6.02 -18.51 -9.13
N PHE A 196 6.02 -17.51 -8.28
CA PHE A 196 6.85 -17.49 -7.07
C PHE A 196 6.27 -18.31 -5.91
N SER A 197 5.04 -18.80 -6.03
CA SER A 197 4.39 -19.61 -5.00
C SER A 197 3.60 -20.77 -5.62
N GLU A 198 3.12 -21.69 -4.80
CA GLU A 198 2.31 -22.85 -5.23
C GLU A 198 0.96 -22.45 -5.86
N THR A 199 0.54 -21.21 -5.77
CA THR A 199 -0.69 -20.71 -6.42
C THR A 199 -0.59 -20.76 -7.93
N GLY A 200 0.62 -20.75 -8.49
CA GLY A 200 0.84 -20.71 -9.94
C GLY A 200 0.50 -19.36 -10.58
N PHE A 201 0.28 -18.30 -9.79
CA PHE A 201 -0.04 -16.97 -10.33
C PHE A 201 1.21 -16.33 -10.91
N PRO A 202 1.11 -15.82 -12.16
CA PRO A 202 2.27 -15.34 -12.87
C PRO A 202 2.68 -13.94 -12.39
N SER A 203 3.98 -13.75 -12.27
CA SER A 203 4.63 -12.43 -12.36
C SER A 203 5.36 -12.34 -13.69
N ILE A 204 5.49 -11.15 -14.26
CA ILE A 204 6.28 -10.91 -15.47
C ILE A 204 7.60 -10.32 -15.04
N VAL A 205 8.69 -10.99 -15.39
CA VAL A 205 10.06 -10.53 -15.20
C VAL A 205 10.66 -10.25 -16.57
N ALA A 206 11.10 -9.02 -16.84
CA ALA A 206 11.64 -8.66 -18.16
C ALA A 206 12.81 -7.68 -18.05
N THR A 207 13.68 -7.68 -19.02
CA THR A 207 14.68 -6.62 -19.24
C THR A 207 14.10 -5.59 -20.20
N VAL A 208 13.97 -4.35 -19.72
CA VAL A 208 13.56 -3.22 -20.57
C VAL A 208 14.80 -2.59 -21.18
N ARG A 209 14.88 -2.63 -22.53
CA ARG A 209 16.01 -2.09 -23.31
C ARG A 209 15.76 -0.65 -23.70
N ARG A 210 16.54 0.27 -23.17
CA ARG A 210 16.42 1.69 -23.51
C ARG A 210 17.80 2.33 -23.82
N PRO A 211 17.85 3.41 -24.61
CA PRO A 211 19.13 4.05 -25.01
C PRO A 211 20.00 4.48 -23.84
N ALA A 212 19.41 4.89 -22.74
CA ALA A 212 20.12 5.41 -21.56
C ALA A 212 20.56 4.33 -20.55
N GLY A 213 20.43 3.06 -20.91
CA GLY A 213 20.77 1.90 -20.09
C GLY A 213 19.57 1.05 -19.72
N ASP A 214 19.78 -0.24 -19.73
CA ASP A 214 18.76 -1.25 -19.47
C ASP A 214 18.39 -1.32 -17.99
N PHE A 215 17.20 -1.83 -17.70
CA PHE A 215 16.78 -2.13 -16.33
C PHE A 215 15.88 -3.36 -16.27
N ARG A 216 15.90 -4.07 -15.15
CA ARG A 216 15.00 -5.17 -14.86
C ARG A 216 13.66 -4.64 -14.39
N PHE A 217 12.56 -5.16 -14.89
CA PHE A 217 11.21 -4.83 -14.43
C PHE A 217 10.48 -6.10 -14.00
N ILE A 218 9.86 -6.05 -12.82
CA ILE A 218 9.03 -7.12 -12.29
C ILE A 218 7.62 -6.57 -12.08
N ALA A 219 6.66 -7.06 -12.86
CA ALA A 219 5.24 -6.83 -12.59
C ALA A 219 4.71 -8.01 -11.78
N THR A 220 4.00 -7.77 -10.67
CA THR A 220 3.60 -8.83 -9.75
C THR A 220 2.26 -8.57 -9.08
N HIS A 221 1.49 -9.65 -8.83
CA HIS A 221 0.22 -9.64 -8.10
C HIS A 221 0.09 -10.91 -7.26
N PRO A 222 0.60 -10.93 -6.03
CA PRO A 222 0.49 -12.06 -5.11
C PRO A 222 -0.94 -12.24 -4.57
N TYR A 223 -1.20 -13.40 -3.96
CA TYR A 223 -2.49 -13.71 -3.33
C TYR A 223 -2.75 -12.81 -2.11
N PRO A 224 -3.99 -12.31 -1.91
CA PRO A 224 -4.32 -11.53 -0.72
C PRO A 224 -4.36 -12.38 0.57
N PRO A 225 -4.04 -11.82 1.74
CA PRO A 225 -3.87 -12.56 3.01
C PRO A 225 -5.21 -12.84 3.72
N PHE A 226 -6.15 -13.55 3.07
CA PHE A 226 -7.47 -13.86 3.63
C PHE A 226 -7.46 -14.86 4.79
N ASN A 227 -6.43 -15.69 4.88
CA ASN A 227 -6.22 -16.68 5.95
C ASN A 227 -4.72 -17.04 6.05
N ALA A 228 -4.36 -17.91 7.00
CA ALA A 228 -2.98 -18.31 7.23
C ALA A 228 -2.31 -18.85 5.95
N ARG A 229 -2.96 -19.79 5.24
CA ARG A 229 -2.41 -20.39 4.02
C ARG A 229 -2.22 -19.33 2.92
N CYS A 230 -3.18 -18.44 2.74
CA CYS A 230 -3.07 -17.35 1.77
C CYS A 230 -1.94 -16.39 2.13
N THR A 231 -1.75 -16.11 3.43
CA THR A 231 -0.64 -15.28 3.91
C THR A 231 0.71 -15.97 3.68
N ASP A 232 0.82 -17.28 3.88
CA ASP A 232 2.04 -18.03 3.58
C ASP A 232 2.37 -17.96 2.07
N GLN A 233 1.37 -18.08 1.20
CA GLN A 233 1.54 -17.92 -0.24
C GLN A 233 1.98 -16.49 -0.63
N LEU A 234 1.40 -15.47 0.00
CA LEU A 234 1.82 -14.08 -0.16
C LEU A 234 3.28 -13.88 0.23
N VAL A 235 3.68 -14.38 1.41
CA VAL A 235 5.07 -14.29 1.89
C VAL A 235 6.01 -14.98 0.92
N THR A 236 5.75 -16.25 0.55
CA THR A 236 6.58 -17.02 -0.38
C THR A 236 6.70 -16.30 -1.73
N HIS A 237 5.60 -15.73 -2.23
CA HIS A 237 5.61 -14.99 -3.49
C HIS A 237 6.49 -13.74 -3.43
N LEU A 238 6.33 -12.92 -2.40
CA LEU A 238 7.11 -11.68 -2.25
C LEU A 238 8.58 -11.96 -1.91
N ASP A 239 8.89 -13.07 -1.21
CA ASP A 239 10.27 -13.52 -0.98
C ASP A 239 10.95 -13.89 -2.32
N GLY A 240 10.26 -14.65 -3.20
CA GLY A 240 10.78 -14.96 -4.52
C GLY A 240 10.98 -13.72 -5.40
N VAL A 241 10.07 -12.74 -5.35
CA VAL A 241 10.25 -11.44 -6.01
C VAL A 241 11.50 -10.74 -5.48
N ALA A 242 11.70 -10.76 -4.14
CA ALA A 242 12.84 -10.12 -3.50
C ALA A 242 14.16 -10.76 -3.93
N GLU A 243 14.22 -12.09 -4.00
CA GLU A 243 15.42 -12.83 -4.44
C GLU A 243 15.79 -12.51 -5.88
N VAL A 244 14.81 -12.49 -6.80
CA VAL A 244 15.06 -12.13 -8.21
C VAL A 244 15.50 -10.67 -8.33
N ALA A 245 14.91 -9.77 -7.57
CA ALA A 245 15.31 -8.36 -7.58
C ALA A 245 16.73 -8.17 -7.02
N ALA A 246 17.07 -8.85 -5.90
CA ALA A 246 18.41 -8.80 -5.30
C ALA A 246 19.50 -9.40 -6.18
N ALA A 247 19.17 -10.44 -6.95
CA ALA A 247 20.12 -11.10 -7.86
C ALA A 247 20.34 -10.33 -9.16
N SER A 248 19.57 -9.29 -9.44
CA SER A 248 19.68 -8.52 -10.67
C SER A 248 20.98 -7.71 -10.71
N SER A 249 21.75 -7.87 -11.80
CA SER A 249 22.90 -7.00 -12.09
C SER A 249 22.52 -5.66 -12.69
N LEU A 250 21.25 -5.51 -13.12
CA LEU A 250 20.68 -4.27 -13.64
C LEU A 250 19.89 -3.56 -12.55
N PRO A 251 19.71 -2.23 -12.63
CA PRO A 251 18.74 -1.54 -11.80
C PRO A 251 17.36 -2.22 -11.90
N CYS A 252 16.78 -2.58 -10.77
CA CYS A 252 15.51 -3.32 -10.76
C CYS A 252 14.35 -2.46 -10.26
N LEU A 253 13.24 -2.45 -11.02
CA LEU A 253 11.97 -1.89 -10.63
C LEU A 253 10.97 -3.01 -10.37
N VAL A 254 10.19 -2.92 -9.31
CA VAL A 254 9.09 -3.85 -9.01
C VAL A 254 7.81 -3.05 -8.87
N ALA A 255 6.78 -3.41 -9.61
CA ALA A 255 5.49 -2.72 -9.55
C ALA A 255 4.32 -3.70 -9.53
N GLY A 256 3.25 -3.33 -8.85
CA GLY A 256 2.04 -4.15 -8.78
C GLY A 256 1.18 -3.85 -7.56
N ASP A 257 0.09 -4.59 -7.46
CA ASP A 257 -0.69 -4.76 -6.25
C ASP A 257 -0.04 -5.87 -5.42
N PHE A 258 0.57 -5.50 -4.30
CA PHE A 258 1.28 -6.46 -3.45
C PHE A 258 0.36 -7.12 -2.42
N ASN A 259 -0.91 -6.72 -2.34
CA ASN A 259 -1.82 -7.14 -1.29
C ASN A 259 -1.24 -7.00 0.13
N ALA A 260 -0.30 -6.10 0.29
CA ALA A 260 0.48 -5.86 1.49
C ALA A 260 0.77 -4.36 1.65
N THR A 261 0.47 -3.80 2.81
CA THR A 261 0.85 -2.39 3.07
C THR A 261 2.33 -2.27 3.43
N PRO A 262 2.93 -1.08 3.33
CA PRO A 262 4.34 -0.86 3.63
C PRO A 262 4.76 -1.25 5.05
N TRP A 263 3.80 -1.36 5.95
CA TRP A 263 4.03 -1.67 7.37
C TRP A 263 3.85 -3.16 7.70
N SER A 264 3.32 -3.94 6.75
CA SER A 264 3.15 -5.39 6.91
C SER A 264 4.49 -6.11 6.89
N ARG A 265 4.54 -7.27 7.53
CA ARG A 265 5.76 -8.09 7.57
C ARG A 265 6.22 -8.50 6.17
N PRO A 266 5.34 -9.02 5.28
CA PRO A 266 5.76 -9.45 3.94
C PRO A 266 6.42 -8.32 3.14
N PHE A 267 5.85 -7.13 3.16
CA PHE A 267 6.42 -5.97 2.46
C PHE A 267 7.78 -5.56 3.03
N ARG A 268 7.90 -5.48 4.35
CA ARG A 268 9.17 -5.12 4.99
C ARG A 268 10.27 -6.14 4.72
N GLN A 269 9.91 -7.43 4.66
CA GLN A 269 10.83 -8.51 4.31
C GLN A 269 11.27 -8.40 2.86
N LEU A 270 10.35 -8.17 1.92
CA LEU A 270 10.65 -7.90 0.52
C LEU A 270 11.68 -6.76 0.36
N VAL A 271 11.43 -5.61 0.98
CA VAL A 271 12.32 -4.43 0.91
C VAL A 271 13.69 -4.73 1.54
N ALA A 272 13.72 -5.42 2.69
CA ALA A 272 14.96 -5.77 3.38
C ALA A 272 15.83 -6.75 2.57
N THR A 273 15.21 -7.73 1.91
CA THR A 273 15.91 -8.76 1.12
C THR A 273 16.36 -8.21 -0.23
N SER A 274 15.47 -7.48 -0.93
CA SER A 274 15.79 -6.93 -2.26
C SER A 274 16.72 -5.73 -2.24
N GLY A 275 16.81 -5.01 -1.11
CA GLY A 275 17.51 -3.72 -1.02
C GLY A 275 16.80 -2.58 -1.74
N LEU A 276 15.61 -2.83 -2.31
CA LEU A 276 14.81 -1.81 -2.99
C LEU A 276 14.19 -0.82 -2.01
N VAL A 277 13.75 0.30 -2.52
CA VAL A 277 13.16 1.40 -1.76
C VAL A 277 11.74 1.66 -2.24
N ASP A 278 10.80 1.85 -1.32
CA ASP A 278 9.44 2.27 -1.67
C ASP A 278 9.44 3.71 -2.20
N SER A 279 8.94 3.88 -3.42
CA SER A 279 8.80 5.20 -4.07
C SER A 279 7.87 6.17 -3.32
N ALA A 280 7.02 5.68 -2.43
CA ALA A 280 6.11 6.48 -1.62
C ALA A 280 6.78 7.20 -0.44
N LEU A 281 7.99 6.81 -0.05
CA LEU A 281 8.70 7.44 1.06
C LEU A 281 8.88 8.95 0.84
N GLY A 282 8.48 9.75 1.85
CA GLY A 282 8.52 11.20 1.81
C GLY A 282 7.38 11.89 1.04
N ARG A 283 6.33 11.14 0.63
CA ARG A 283 5.22 11.64 -0.21
C ARG A 283 3.84 11.44 0.41
N GLY A 284 3.80 11.08 1.69
CA GLY A 284 2.57 10.78 2.40
C GLY A 284 2.06 9.35 2.20
N VAL A 285 0.99 9.04 2.91
CA VAL A 285 0.29 7.76 2.75
C VAL A 285 -0.61 7.87 1.53
N GLN A 286 -0.23 7.17 0.47
CA GLN A 286 -0.94 7.18 -0.82
C GLN A 286 -1.77 5.91 -0.94
N ALA A 287 -2.93 5.91 -0.28
CA ALA A 287 -3.83 4.77 -0.23
C ALA A 287 -4.61 4.62 -1.55
N THR A 288 -4.60 3.42 -2.10
CA THR A 288 -5.18 3.06 -3.41
C THR A 288 -6.42 2.20 -3.32
N TYR A 289 -6.47 1.28 -2.37
CA TYR A 289 -7.56 0.32 -2.17
C TYR A 289 -8.36 0.65 -0.91
N HIS A 290 -9.64 0.63 -0.83
CA HIS A 290 -10.68 0.42 -1.83
C HIS A 290 -11.11 1.79 -2.39
N ALA A 291 -11.00 2.00 -3.70
CA ALA A 291 -11.21 3.30 -4.34
C ALA A 291 -12.60 3.88 -4.10
N HIS A 292 -13.66 3.04 -4.10
CA HIS A 292 -15.04 3.45 -3.92
C HIS A 292 -15.45 3.70 -2.46
N LEU A 293 -14.56 3.42 -1.48
CA LEU A 293 -14.81 3.70 -0.08
C LEU A 293 -14.04 4.94 0.38
N PRO A 294 -14.69 5.86 1.12
CA PRO A 294 -13.97 6.99 1.70
C PRO A 294 -13.00 6.55 2.80
N ALA A 295 -13.35 5.47 3.53
CA ALA A 295 -12.55 4.82 4.57
C ALA A 295 -13.14 3.43 4.90
N PRO A 296 -12.32 2.43 5.32
CA PRO A 296 -10.88 2.47 5.31
C PRO A 296 -10.32 2.30 3.89
N ARG A 297 -9.29 3.08 3.56
CA ARG A 297 -8.51 2.93 2.33
C ARG A 297 -7.06 2.65 2.71
N ILE A 298 -6.42 1.68 2.04
CA ILE A 298 -5.05 1.21 2.37
C ILE A 298 -4.14 1.26 1.14
N PRO A 299 -2.81 1.49 1.33
CA PRO A 299 -1.83 1.48 0.24
C PRO A 299 -1.30 0.04 0.06
N ILE A 300 -1.77 -0.65 -0.96
CA ILE A 300 -1.31 -2.01 -1.32
C ILE A 300 -0.70 -2.10 -2.70
N ASP A 301 -0.85 -1.03 -3.50
CA ASP A 301 -0.21 -0.89 -4.81
C ASP A 301 1.11 -0.15 -4.68
N HIS A 302 2.18 -0.71 -5.22
CA HIS A 302 3.54 -0.22 -5.01
C HIS A 302 4.36 -0.12 -6.28
N VAL A 303 5.32 0.80 -6.25
CA VAL A 303 6.46 0.84 -7.16
C VAL A 303 7.72 0.91 -6.28
N LEU A 304 8.53 -0.14 -6.32
CA LEU A 304 9.81 -0.20 -5.64
C LEU A 304 10.93 0.12 -6.64
N VAL A 305 11.94 0.83 -6.17
CA VAL A 305 13.03 1.35 -6.99
C VAL A 305 14.39 1.00 -6.37
N PRO A 306 15.47 0.91 -7.15
CA PRO A 306 16.81 0.74 -6.58
C PRO A 306 17.18 1.95 -5.70
N PRO A 307 18.03 1.76 -4.67
CA PRO A 307 18.33 2.81 -3.69
C PRO A 307 19.03 4.03 -4.30
N GLU A 308 19.74 3.85 -5.42
CA GLU A 308 20.41 4.93 -6.16
C GLU A 308 19.48 5.71 -7.08
N ALA A 309 18.24 5.24 -7.29
CA ALA A 309 17.27 5.93 -8.10
C ALA A 309 16.72 7.17 -7.38
N SER A 310 16.40 8.17 -8.16
CA SER A 310 15.70 9.36 -7.66
C SER A 310 14.23 9.32 -8.10
N VAL A 311 13.33 9.28 -7.16
CA VAL A 311 11.90 9.41 -7.44
C VAL A 311 11.59 10.90 -7.57
N LEU A 312 11.25 11.34 -8.78
CA LEU A 312 10.92 12.73 -9.08
C LEU A 312 9.50 13.06 -8.67
N ARG A 313 8.56 12.17 -9.02
CA ARG A 313 7.14 12.28 -8.70
C ARG A 313 6.59 10.88 -8.40
N ARG A 314 5.67 10.81 -7.45
CA ARG A 314 4.83 9.64 -7.21
C ARG A 314 3.47 10.10 -6.72
N GLU A 315 2.43 9.69 -7.42
CA GLU A 315 1.06 10.13 -7.18
C GLU A 315 0.08 8.98 -7.34
N VAL A 316 -1.10 9.15 -6.75
CA VAL A 316 -2.27 8.32 -7.01
C VAL A 316 -2.99 8.89 -8.22
N GLY A 317 -3.25 8.04 -9.21
CA GLY A 317 -3.96 8.41 -10.44
C GLY A 317 -5.47 8.61 -10.23
N PRO A 318 -6.19 8.89 -11.30
CA PRO A 318 -7.64 9.09 -11.27
C PRO A 318 -8.40 7.78 -11.06
N ASP A 319 -9.69 7.90 -10.80
CA ASP A 319 -10.62 6.76 -10.85
C ASP A 319 -10.75 6.26 -12.31
N ILE A 320 -10.48 4.99 -12.51
CA ILE A 320 -10.58 4.28 -13.80
C ILE A 320 -11.71 3.24 -13.82
N GLY A 321 -12.64 3.30 -12.85
CA GLY A 321 -13.71 2.31 -12.68
C GLY A 321 -13.30 1.08 -11.87
N SER A 322 -12.05 1.00 -11.43
CA SER A 322 -11.53 -0.08 -10.59
C SER A 322 -11.77 0.21 -9.10
N ASP A 323 -11.76 -0.84 -8.27
CA ASP A 323 -11.68 -0.69 -6.82
C ASP A 323 -10.27 -0.30 -6.32
N HIS A 324 -9.31 -0.19 -7.25
CA HIS A 324 -7.99 0.39 -7.03
C HIS A 324 -7.79 1.68 -7.82
N PHE A 325 -7.09 2.65 -7.22
CA PHE A 325 -6.54 3.76 -7.98
C PHE A 325 -5.18 3.37 -8.58
N PRO A 326 -4.86 3.81 -9.82
CA PRO A 326 -3.53 3.67 -10.39
C PRO A 326 -2.45 4.37 -9.55
N ILE A 327 -1.21 3.90 -9.68
CA ILE A 327 -0.03 4.59 -9.17
C ILE A 327 0.81 5.08 -10.34
N GLU A 328 1.21 6.33 -10.27
CA GLU A 328 2.19 6.95 -11.16
C GLU A 328 3.52 7.16 -10.44
N ALA A 329 4.64 6.82 -11.08
CA ALA A 329 5.98 7.11 -10.58
C ALA A 329 6.91 7.57 -11.71
N GLU A 330 7.45 8.80 -11.58
CA GLU A 330 8.54 9.29 -12.42
C GLU A 330 9.85 9.11 -11.68
N ILE A 331 10.79 8.40 -12.30
CA ILE A 331 12.00 7.90 -11.67
C ILE A 331 13.19 8.22 -12.56
N THR A 332 14.29 8.70 -11.99
CA THR A 332 15.60 8.73 -12.68
C THR A 332 16.41 7.55 -12.22
N LEU A 333 16.77 6.65 -13.14
CA LEU A 333 17.58 5.46 -12.84
C LEU A 333 19.09 5.80 -12.82
N PRO A 334 19.91 5.03 -12.07
CA PRO A 334 21.35 5.10 -12.14
C PRO A 334 21.88 4.70 -13.54
N LYS A 335 23.20 4.87 -13.74
CA LYS A 335 23.87 4.38 -14.98
C LYS A 335 23.99 2.89 -14.97
#